data_4495a432cab99701296c0c019eacacad
#
_entry.id   4495a432cab99701296c0c019eacacad
#
_cell.length_a   1.000
_cell.length_b   1.000
_cell.length_c   1.000
_cell.angle_alpha   90.00
_cell.angle_beta   90.00
_cell.angle_gamma   90.00
#
_symmetry.space_group_name_H-M   'P 1'
#
loop_
_entity.id
_entity.type
_entity.pdbx_description
1 polymer ?
#
loop_
_entity_poly.entity_id
_entity_poly.type
_entity_poly.pdbx_seq_one_letter_code
_entity_poly.pdbx_strand_id
1 'polypeptide(L)'
;FNLGIVTKMKRWKWSQSIQRKTILGMVLAGLLPLLLSLFLTYIEERRALRETSGSNFKGIAVEVARKVETQITRGINEAQQLATIPFIRVAVTEANRSYEGRDPGKIKALIEEFRKRWRQRQDPDEFPVFVNRIATNYLMDWHAIRKSDYLGILVTDNQGAIVLSSLPQVQFFHGESSWWKAAFNDGEGQIFVSDLSFDPSFGTHVLNVVVPIFDEKRIHALGTVSILLRRDSLFRSIAEVTAGSTGHAMLMSSDGTPLICPVLSLERHAIQPSLVS
;
A
#
# COMPACT_ATOMS: atom_id res chain seq x y z
N PHE A 1 -1.39 72.38 78.70
CA PHE A 1 -1.51 70.93 78.44
C PHE A 1 -2.08 70.71 77.06
N ASN A 2 -1.29 70.07 76.21
CA ASN A 2 -1.72 69.40 74.99
C ASN A 2 -2.38 70.18 73.87
N LEU A 3 -1.57 70.56 72.91
CA LEU A 3 -2.04 70.71 71.51
C LEU A 3 -0.81 70.76 70.59
N GLY A 4 -0.59 69.80 69.81
CA GLY A 4 0.46 69.89 68.82
C GLY A 4 0.93 68.60 68.20
N ILE A 5 0.06 67.79 67.63
CA ILE A 5 0.48 66.68 66.68
C ILE A 5 -0.70 66.31 65.76
N VAL A 6 -1.02 67.06 64.74
CA VAL A 6 -1.90 66.55 63.65
C VAL A 6 -1.75 67.42 62.39
N THR A 7 -0.60 67.59 61.80
CA THR A 7 -0.55 68.25 60.48
C THR A 7 0.61 67.78 59.58
N LYS A 8 1.14 66.56 59.73
CA LYS A 8 2.29 66.11 58.89
C LYS A 8 2.05 64.92 58.03
N MET A 9 0.84 64.36 57.90
CA MET A 9 0.62 63.10 57.19
C MET A 9 -0.07 63.21 55.82
N LYS A 10 -0.44 64.35 55.30
CA LYS A 10 -1.23 64.42 54.03
C LYS A 10 -0.44 64.79 52.77
N ARG A 11 0.81 65.23 52.87
CA ARG A 11 1.61 65.60 51.69
C ARG A 11 2.39 64.50 51.08
N TRP A 12 2.66 63.39 51.72
CA TRP A 12 3.49 62.30 51.20
C TRP A 12 2.75 61.35 50.26
N LYS A 13 1.46 61.23 50.39
CA LYS A 13 0.66 60.31 49.48
C LYS A 13 0.51 60.80 48.03
N TRP A 14 0.62 62.11 47.78
CA TRP A 14 0.46 62.61 46.41
C TRP A 14 1.73 62.46 45.55
N SER A 15 2.87 62.64 46.10
CA SER A 15 4.15 62.51 45.41
C SER A 15 4.42 61.08 45.00
N GLN A 16 4.13 60.07 45.82
CA GLN A 16 4.25 58.64 45.48
C GLN A 16 3.27 58.19 44.39
N SER A 17 2.12 58.79 44.28
CA SER A 17 1.13 58.53 43.26
C SER A 17 1.61 58.98 41.87
N ILE A 18 2.27 60.11 41.72
CA ILE A 18 2.80 60.62 40.45
C ILE A 18 4.02 59.83 40.03
N GLN A 19 4.97 59.60 40.93
CA GLN A 19 6.16 58.74 40.59
C GLN A 19 5.79 57.31 40.15
N ARG A 20 4.83 56.68 40.83
CA ARG A 20 4.33 55.36 40.44
C ARG A 20 3.67 55.37 39.08
N LYS A 21 2.88 56.37 38.75
CA LYS A 21 2.25 56.51 37.42
C LYS A 21 3.28 56.77 36.34
N THR A 22 4.31 57.53 36.58
CA THR A 22 5.37 57.84 35.64
C THR A 22 6.26 56.59 35.40
N ILE A 23 6.63 55.88 36.47
CA ILE A 23 7.37 54.60 36.35
C ILE A 23 6.55 53.56 35.63
N LEU A 24 5.27 53.39 35.96
CA LEU A 24 4.37 52.46 35.30
C LEU A 24 4.21 52.81 33.81
N GLY A 25 4.09 54.08 33.47
CA GLY A 25 4.02 54.54 32.08
C GLY A 25 5.30 54.26 31.30
N MET A 26 6.48 54.47 31.89
CA MET A 26 7.78 54.15 31.27
C MET A 26 7.96 52.64 31.07
N VAL A 27 7.60 51.83 32.05
CA VAL A 27 7.65 50.36 31.98
C VAL A 27 6.69 49.84 30.94
N LEU A 28 5.45 50.33 30.89
CA LEU A 28 4.48 49.95 29.86
C LEU A 28 4.94 50.37 28.45
N ALA A 29 5.45 51.60 28.32
CA ALA A 29 5.94 52.08 27.01
C ALA A 29 7.14 51.31 26.48
N GLY A 30 7.98 50.73 27.33
CA GLY A 30 9.10 49.86 26.93
C GLY A 30 8.72 48.39 26.80
N LEU A 31 7.94 47.85 27.73
CA LEU A 31 7.59 46.42 27.74
C LEU A 31 6.52 46.06 26.71
N LEU A 32 5.56 46.95 26.46
CA LEU A 32 4.45 46.65 25.55
C LEU A 32 4.91 46.41 24.08
N PRO A 33 5.77 47.26 23.48
CA PRO A 33 6.30 47.02 22.16
C PRO A 33 7.17 45.75 22.10
N LEU A 34 7.95 45.49 23.16
CA LEU A 34 8.80 44.30 23.23
C LEU A 34 7.98 43.00 23.30
N LEU A 35 6.94 42.96 24.12
CA LEU A 35 6.02 41.84 24.20
C LEU A 35 5.24 41.67 22.90
N LEU A 36 4.81 42.74 22.24
CA LEU A 36 4.14 42.68 20.96
C LEU A 36 5.06 42.14 19.86
N SER A 37 6.29 42.62 19.81
CA SER A 37 7.30 42.12 18.87
C SER A 37 7.56 40.64 19.09
N LEU A 38 7.81 40.18 20.32
CA LEU A 38 7.98 38.78 20.67
C LEU A 38 6.77 37.92 20.27
N PHE A 39 5.57 38.43 20.49
CA PHE A 39 4.34 37.74 20.12
C PHE A 39 4.18 37.59 18.60
N LEU A 40 4.47 38.63 17.83
CA LEU A 40 4.43 38.60 16.37
C LEU A 40 5.48 37.65 15.81
N THR A 41 6.72 37.73 16.30
CA THR A 41 7.80 36.82 15.91
C THR A 41 7.42 35.37 16.23
N TYR A 42 6.86 35.09 17.40
CA TYR A 42 6.40 33.75 17.77
C TYR A 42 5.34 33.18 16.81
N ILE A 43 4.38 34.02 16.40
CA ILE A 43 3.35 33.60 15.43
C ILE A 43 3.97 33.29 14.06
N GLU A 44 4.86 34.16 13.58
CA GLU A 44 5.54 34.00 12.30
C GLU A 44 6.42 32.76 12.29
N GLU A 45 7.24 32.55 13.31
CA GLU A 45 8.07 31.35 13.43
C GLU A 45 7.23 30.07 13.49
N ARG A 46 6.12 30.09 14.22
CA ARG A 46 5.22 28.95 14.32
C ARG A 46 4.55 28.62 12.97
N ARG A 47 4.22 29.64 12.16
CA ARG A 47 3.71 29.43 10.79
C ARG A 47 4.78 28.88 9.88
N ALA A 48 5.96 29.48 9.87
CA ALA A 48 7.08 29.03 9.05
C ALA A 48 7.49 27.58 9.37
N LEU A 49 7.54 27.21 10.65
CA LEU A 49 7.80 25.83 11.09
C LEU A 49 6.73 24.86 10.60
N ARG A 50 5.46 25.22 10.66
CA ARG A 50 4.37 24.36 10.14
C ARG A 50 4.43 24.18 8.64
N GLU A 51 4.66 25.26 7.90
CA GLU A 51 4.77 25.21 6.44
C GLU A 51 5.99 24.40 5.98
N THR A 52 7.14 24.63 6.61
CA THR A 52 8.38 23.90 6.30
C THR A 52 8.26 22.42 6.67
N SER A 53 7.73 22.12 7.86
CA SER A 53 7.49 20.72 8.27
C SER A 53 6.46 20.04 7.37
N GLY A 54 5.35 20.71 7.04
CA GLY A 54 4.33 20.18 6.14
C GLY A 54 4.88 19.90 4.74
N SER A 55 5.69 20.80 4.18
CA SER A 55 6.35 20.60 2.89
C SER A 55 7.32 19.42 2.90
N ASN A 56 8.12 19.29 3.97
CA ASN A 56 9.03 18.16 4.14
C ASN A 56 8.28 16.82 4.24
N PHE A 57 7.21 16.75 5.04
CA PHE A 57 6.38 15.54 5.13
C PHE A 57 5.73 15.18 3.80
N LYS A 58 5.24 16.17 3.05
CA LYS A 58 4.73 15.95 1.70
C LYS A 58 5.79 15.39 0.77
N GLY A 59 7.00 15.92 0.80
CA GLY A 59 8.13 15.43 0.01
C GLY A 59 8.46 13.97 0.33
N ILE A 60 8.50 13.62 1.62
CA ILE A 60 8.72 12.25 2.10
C ILE A 60 7.59 11.33 1.63
N ALA A 61 6.34 11.75 1.77
CA ALA A 61 5.18 10.95 1.34
C ALA A 61 5.20 10.66 -0.17
N VAL A 62 5.55 11.65 -0.99
CA VAL A 62 5.69 11.49 -2.46
C VAL A 62 6.82 10.51 -2.78
N GLU A 63 7.95 10.58 -2.09
CA GLU A 63 9.07 9.66 -2.32
C GLU A 63 8.71 8.22 -1.96
N VAL A 64 7.98 8.01 -0.84
CA VAL A 64 7.48 6.69 -0.45
C VAL A 64 6.49 6.16 -1.49
N ALA A 65 5.53 6.98 -1.92
CA ALA A 65 4.57 6.60 -2.95
C ALA A 65 5.27 6.15 -4.23
N ARG A 66 6.30 6.89 -4.67
CA ARG A 66 7.12 6.55 -5.84
C ARG A 66 7.87 5.22 -5.68
N LYS A 67 8.39 4.92 -4.49
CA LYS A 67 9.04 3.63 -4.21
C LYS A 67 8.05 2.47 -4.31
N VAL A 68 6.85 2.63 -3.76
CA VAL A 68 5.77 1.62 -3.85
C VAL A 68 5.34 1.44 -5.32
N GLU A 69 5.12 2.52 -6.06
CA GLU A 69 4.79 2.49 -7.49
C GLU A 69 5.87 1.75 -8.30
N THR A 70 7.14 2.00 -8.00
CA THR A 70 8.26 1.31 -8.65
C THR A 70 8.21 -0.21 -8.42
N GLN A 71 7.86 -0.66 -7.22
CA GLN A 71 7.73 -2.08 -6.92
C GLN A 71 6.55 -2.71 -7.67
N ILE A 72 5.42 -2.03 -7.74
CA ILE A 72 4.25 -2.49 -8.50
C ILE A 72 4.57 -2.55 -10.00
N THR A 73 5.19 -1.51 -10.54
CA THR A 73 5.61 -1.43 -11.94
C THR A 73 6.60 -2.54 -12.29
N ARG A 74 7.53 -2.86 -11.38
CA ARG A 74 8.41 -4.02 -11.54
C ARG A 74 7.62 -5.31 -11.63
N GLY A 75 6.66 -5.53 -10.74
CA GLY A 75 5.78 -6.70 -10.76
C GLY A 75 5.01 -6.81 -12.09
N ILE A 76 4.49 -5.70 -12.63
CA ILE A 76 3.83 -5.66 -13.94
C ILE A 76 4.79 -6.08 -15.05
N ASN A 77 5.98 -5.49 -15.11
CA ASN A 77 6.98 -5.79 -16.13
C ASN A 77 7.43 -7.26 -16.09
N GLU A 78 7.63 -7.80 -14.90
CA GLU A 78 8.02 -9.20 -14.73
C GLU A 78 6.88 -10.16 -15.10
N ALA A 79 5.62 -9.83 -14.76
CA ALA A 79 4.46 -10.60 -15.20
C ALA A 79 4.31 -10.56 -16.73
N GLN A 80 4.52 -9.40 -17.36
CA GLN A 80 4.50 -9.27 -18.81
C GLN A 80 5.62 -10.10 -19.48
N GLN A 81 6.81 -10.11 -18.88
CA GLN A 81 7.90 -10.96 -19.38
C GLN A 81 7.50 -12.44 -19.36
N LEU A 82 6.93 -12.93 -18.25
CA LEU A 82 6.43 -14.29 -18.14
C LEU A 82 5.33 -14.58 -19.17
N ALA A 83 4.40 -13.65 -19.38
CA ALA A 83 3.32 -13.78 -20.35
C ALA A 83 3.80 -13.88 -21.81
N THR A 84 5.01 -13.41 -22.11
CA THR A 84 5.61 -13.48 -23.46
C THR A 84 6.41 -14.76 -23.71
N ILE A 85 6.66 -15.58 -22.70
CA ILE A 85 7.46 -16.79 -22.81
C ILE A 85 6.73 -17.83 -23.68
N PRO A 86 7.33 -18.32 -24.77
CA PRO A 86 6.65 -19.19 -25.72
C PRO A 86 6.08 -20.47 -25.10
N PHE A 87 6.83 -21.16 -24.24
CA PHE A 87 6.35 -22.42 -23.64
C PHE A 87 5.23 -22.20 -22.60
N ILE A 88 5.13 -21.02 -21.94
CA ILE A 88 3.98 -20.67 -21.11
C ILE A 88 2.75 -20.48 -22.00
N ARG A 89 2.88 -19.76 -23.11
CA ARG A 89 1.80 -19.58 -24.09
C ARG A 89 1.34 -20.91 -24.67
N VAL A 90 2.26 -21.80 -25.03
CA VAL A 90 1.93 -23.13 -25.52
C VAL A 90 1.15 -23.92 -24.49
N ALA A 91 1.59 -23.92 -23.22
CA ALA A 91 0.87 -24.62 -22.15
C ALA A 91 -0.57 -24.12 -21.98
N VAL A 92 -0.78 -22.80 -22.02
CA VAL A 92 -2.12 -22.19 -21.94
C VAL A 92 -2.96 -22.53 -23.19
N THR A 93 -2.36 -22.50 -24.37
CA THR A 93 -3.05 -22.88 -25.61
C THR A 93 -3.50 -24.34 -25.58
N GLU A 94 -2.66 -25.26 -25.11
CA GLU A 94 -2.99 -26.68 -24.96
C GLU A 94 -4.13 -26.89 -23.95
N ALA A 95 -4.10 -26.16 -22.81
CA ALA A 95 -5.20 -26.20 -21.85
C ALA A 95 -6.52 -25.74 -22.50
N ASN A 96 -6.50 -24.64 -23.24
CA ASN A 96 -7.68 -24.09 -23.92
C ASN A 96 -8.25 -25.05 -24.98
N ARG A 97 -7.41 -25.83 -25.67
CA ARG A 97 -7.87 -26.84 -26.63
C ARG A 97 -8.79 -27.88 -25.99
N SER A 98 -8.62 -28.16 -24.71
CA SER A 98 -9.51 -29.08 -24.00
C SER A 98 -10.96 -28.64 -23.97
N TYR A 99 -11.23 -27.36 -24.19
CA TYR A 99 -12.58 -26.78 -24.22
C TYR A 99 -13.16 -26.65 -25.63
N GLU A 100 -12.35 -26.79 -26.66
CA GLU A 100 -12.77 -26.64 -28.07
C GLU A 100 -13.91 -27.61 -28.43
N GLY A 101 -14.95 -27.07 -29.07
CA GLY A 101 -16.11 -27.86 -29.52
C GLY A 101 -17.03 -28.35 -28.38
N ARG A 102 -16.81 -27.93 -27.15
CA ARG A 102 -17.66 -28.29 -26.00
C ARG A 102 -18.67 -27.16 -25.69
N ASP A 103 -19.87 -27.59 -25.31
CA ASP A 103 -20.85 -26.66 -24.77
C ASP A 103 -20.48 -26.17 -23.34
N PRO A 104 -20.98 -25.00 -22.88
CA PRO A 104 -20.62 -24.45 -21.58
C PRO A 104 -20.88 -25.40 -20.40
N GLY A 105 -21.90 -26.25 -20.49
CA GLY A 105 -22.21 -27.22 -19.43
C GLY A 105 -21.13 -28.30 -19.30
N LYS A 106 -20.61 -28.79 -20.45
CA LYS A 106 -19.52 -29.77 -20.47
C LYS A 106 -18.19 -29.17 -20.04
N ILE A 107 -17.94 -27.89 -20.37
CA ILE A 107 -16.76 -27.16 -19.87
C ILE A 107 -16.82 -27.04 -18.35
N LYS A 108 -17.96 -26.64 -17.80
CA LYS A 108 -18.15 -26.56 -16.35
C LYS A 108 -17.94 -27.89 -15.64
N ALA A 109 -18.50 -28.98 -16.20
CA ALA A 109 -18.32 -30.33 -15.67
C ALA A 109 -16.85 -30.77 -15.68
N LEU A 110 -16.11 -30.47 -16.76
CA LEU A 110 -14.69 -30.76 -16.87
C LEU A 110 -13.85 -30.00 -15.85
N ILE A 111 -14.11 -28.71 -15.68
CA ILE A 111 -13.45 -27.87 -14.66
C ILE A 111 -13.70 -28.43 -13.26
N GLU A 112 -14.94 -28.86 -12.95
CA GLU A 112 -15.27 -29.41 -11.64
C GLU A 112 -14.61 -30.77 -11.38
N GLU A 113 -14.46 -31.60 -12.44
CA GLU A 113 -13.67 -32.83 -12.38
C GLU A 113 -12.19 -32.55 -12.03
N PHE A 114 -11.56 -31.58 -12.72
CA PHE A 114 -10.18 -31.18 -12.43
C PHE A 114 -10.05 -30.55 -11.05
N ARG A 115 -11.01 -29.75 -10.63
CA ARG A 115 -11.05 -29.16 -9.28
C ARG A 115 -11.09 -30.24 -8.20
N LYS A 116 -11.84 -31.34 -8.43
CA LYS A 116 -11.88 -32.48 -7.51
C LYS A 116 -10.54 -33.20 -7.47
N ARG A 117 -9.93 -33.51 -8.60
CA ARG A 117 -8.58 -34.14 -8.68
C ARG A 117 -7.54 -33.26 -8.02
N TRP A 118 -7.57 -31.95 -8.25
CA TRP A 118 -6.66 -31.00 -7.62
C TRP A 118 -6.73 -31.02 -6.10
N ARG A 119 -7.93 -31.12 -5.52
CA ARG A 119 -8.12 -31.23 -4.06
C ARG A 119 -7.69 -32.60 -3.50
N GLN A 120 -7.78 -33.65 -4.27
CA GLN A 120 -7.48 -35.01 -3.86
C GLN A 120 -6.03 -35.44 -4.10
N ARG A 121 -5.22 -34.60 -4.76
CA ARG A 121 -3.83 -34.92 -5.01
C ARG A 121 -3.09 -35.13 -3.67
N GLN A 122 -2.33 -36.25 -3.61
CA GLN A 122 -1.50 -36.56 -2.46
C GLN A 122 -0.10 -35.96 -2.59
N ASP A 123 0.38 -35.82 -3.83
CA ASP A 123 1.67 -35.22 -4.18
C ASP A 123 1.42 -33.82 -4.75
N PRO A 124 2.06 -32.76 -4.23
CA PRO A 124 2.04 -31.44 -4.83
C PRO A 124 2.54 -31.44 -6.29
N ASP A 125 3.39 -32.39 -6.65
CA ASP A 125 3.92 -32.56 -8.00
C ASP A 125 2.98 -33.35 -8.94
N GLU A 126 1.88 -33.88 -8.40
CA GLU A 126 0.83 -34.51 -9.20
C GLU A 126 -0.09 -33.44 -9.79
N PHE A 127 0.39 -32.79 -10.84
CA PHE A 127 -0.38 -31.81 -11.58
C PHE A 127 -1.36 -32.49 -12.57
N PRO A 128 -2.52 -31.84 -12.84
CA PRO A 128 -3.42 -32.34 -13.90
C PRO A 128 -2.71 -32.43 -15.26
N VAL A 129 -3.22 -33.27 -16.13
CA VAL A 129 -2.68 -33.68 -17.45
C VAL A 129 -2.24 -32.52 -18.37
N PHE A 130 -2.60 -31.28 -18.10
CA PHE A 130 -2.27 -30.11 -18.92
C PHE A 130 -0.95 -29.41 -18.50
N VAL A 131 -0.29 -29.87 -17.43
CA VAL A 131 0.87 -29.18 -16.93
C VAL A 131 2.11 -29.57 -17.72
N ASN A 132 2.62 -28.62 -18.48
CA ASN A 132 3.92 -28.74 -19.10
C ASN A 132 4.99 -28.68 -17.97
N ARG A 133 5.60 -29.82 -17.66
CA ARG A 133 6.59 -29.98 -16.59
C ARG A 133 7.77 -29.03 -16.77
N ILE A 134 8.19 -28.75 -18.00
CA ILE A 134 9.26 -27.80 -18.29
C ILE A 134 8.85 -26.39 -17.88
N ALA A 135 7.63 -25.97 -18.24
CA ALA A 135 7.10 -24.66 -17.91
C ALA A 135 6.90 -24.49 -16.38
N THR A 136 6.45 -25.55 -15.71
CA THR A 136 6.29 -25.53 -14.23
C THR A 136 7.63 -25.39 -13.53
N ASN A 137 8.62 -26.20 -13.89
CA ASN A 137 9.96 -26.14 -13.29
C ASN A 137 10.58 -24.75 -13.52
N TYR A 138 10.48 -24.21 -14.71
CA TYR A 138 10.93 -22.84 -14.99
C TYR A 138 10.26 -21.81 -14.08
N LEU A 139 8.94 -21.92 -13.92
CA LEU A 139 8.18 -20.98 -13.08
C LEU A 139 8.60 -21.11 -11.60
N MET A 140 8.84 -22.33 -11.13
CA MET A 140 9.33 -22.60 -9.78
C MET A 140 10.74 -22.03 -9.55
N ASP A 141 11.66 -22.25 -10.50
CA ASP A 141 13.03 -21.71 -10.43
C ASP A 141 13.02 -20.19 -10.48
N TRP A 142 12.21 -19.62 -11.36
CA TRP A 142 12.05 -18.18 -11.47
C TRP A 142 11.53 -17.58 -10.15
N HIS A 143 10.54 -18.21 -9.53
CA HIS A 143 9.99 -17.79 -8.24
C HIS A 143 11.01 -17.98 -7.10
N ALA A 144 11.75 -19.08 -7.07
CA ALA A 144 12.73 -19.37 -6.02
C ALA A 144 13.77 -18.27 -5.86
N ILE A 145 14.21 -17.67 -6.96
CA ILE A 145 15.16 -16.55 -6.96
C ILE A 145 14.53 -15.28 -6.39
N ARG A 146 13.21 -15.13 -6.48
CA ARG A 146 12.45 -13.91 -6.14
C ARG A 146 11.48 -14.08 -4.97
N LYS A 147 11.59 -15.15 -4.22
CA LYS A 147 10.69 -15.47 -3.08
C LYS A 147 10.66 -14.42 -1.98
N SER A 148 11.65 -13.52 -1.91
CA SER A 148 11.66 -12.37 -1.01
C SER A 148 10.63 -11.32 -1.40
N ASP A 149 10.31 -11.20 -2.68
CA ASP A 149 9.45 -10.16 -3.21
C ASP A 149 8.07 -10.69 -3.58
N TYR A 150 8.00 -11.92 -4.06
CA TYR A 150 6.76 -12.55 -4.50
C TYR A 150 6.40 -13.75 -3.62
N LEU A 151 5.11 -13.84 -3.31
CA LEU A 151 4.55 -15.00 -2.61
C LEU A 151 4.43 -16.18 -3.56
N GLY A 152 4.04 -15.92 -4.82
CA GLY A 152 3.89 -16.93 -5.85
C GLY A 152 3.45 -16.37 -7.19
N ILE A 153 3.37 -17.27 -8.16
CA ILE A 153 2.96 -16.99 -9.53
C ILE A 153 1.92 -18.01 -9.94
N LEU A 154 0.85 -17.55 -10.57
CA LEU A 154 -0.22 -18.35 -11.13
C LEU A 154 -0.36 -18.05 -12.62
N VAL A 155 -0.57 -19.08 -13.41
CA VAL A 155 -0.93 -18.96 -14.81
C VAL A 155 -2.26 -19.67 -15.01
N THR A 156 -3.23 -18.97 -15.59
CA THR A 156 -4.57 -19.50 -15.86
C THR A 156 -4.84 -19.58 -17.35
N ASP A 157 -5.78 -20.43 -17.71
CA ASP A 157 -6.36 -20.51 -19.05
C ASP A 157 -7.49 -19.49 -19.26
N ASN A 158 -8.20 -19.60 -20.39
CA ASN A 158 -9.32 -18.72 -20.77
C ASN A 158 -10.61 -18.97 -19.98
N GLN A 159 -10.65 -19.98 -19.11
CA GLN A 159 -11.75 -20.22 -18.17
C GLN A 159 -11.39 -19.82 -16.74
N GLY A 160 -10.12 -19.48 -16.47
CA GLY A 160 -9.61 -19.17 -15.14
C GLY A 160 -9.17 -20.41 -14.36
N ALA A 161 -8.99 -21.55 -14.99
CA ALA A 161 -8.40 -22.72 -14.37
C ALA A 161 -6.86 -22.62 -14.38
N ILE A 162 -6.22 -23.13 -13.32
CA ILE A 162 -4.75 -23.11 -13.20
C ILE A 162 -4.13 -24.02 -14.24
N VAL A 163 -3.22 -23.47 -15.02
CA VAL A 163 -2.34 -24.20 -15.96
C VAL A 163 -0.97 -24.43 -15.34
N LEU A 164 -0.39 -23.38 -14.73
CA LEU A 164 0.90 -23.43 -14.05
C LEU A 164 0.81 -22.70 -12.72
N SER A 165 1.53 -23.19 -11.71
CA SER A 165 1.62 -22.53 -10.41
C SER A 165 2.99 -22.78 -9.78
N SER A 166 3.57 -21.74 -9.20
CA SER A 166 4.74 -21.89 -8.32
C SER A 166 4.35 -22.20 -6.86
N LEU A 167 3.05 -22.29 -6.59
CA LEU A 167 2.50 -22.53 -5.26
C LEU A 167 1.84 -23.92 -5.21
N PRO A 168 2.24 -24.77 -4.25
CA PRO A 168 1.68 -26.11 -4.15
C PRO A 168 0.23 -26.13 -3.65
N GLN A 169 -0.16 -25.13 -2.86
CA GLN A 169 -1.47 -25.05 -2.25
C GLN A 169 -2.19 -23.77 -2.72
N VAL A 170 -2.87 -23.85 -3.84
CA VAL A 170 -3.66 -22.76 -4.40
C VAL A 170 -5.01 -23.32 -4.88
N GLN A 171 -6.02 -22.48 -4.88
CA GLN A 171 -7.31 -22.82 -5.46
C GLN A 171 -7.14 -23.07 -6.96
N PHE A 172 -7.72 -24.16 -7.48
CA PHE A 172 -7.59 -24.55 -8.90
C PHE A 172 -8.28 -23.59 -9.87
N PHE A 173 -9.45 -23.05 -9.49
CA PHE A 173 -10.31 -22.29 -10.38
C PHE A 173 -10.53 -20.86 -9.89
N HIS A 174 -10.24 -19.89 -10.71
CA HIS A 174 -10.33 -18.46 -10.46
C HIS A 174 -11.27 -17.70 -11.41
N GLY A 175 -11.98 -18.41 -12.32
CA GLY A 175 -12.87 -17.78 -13.30
C GLY A 175 -14.02 -16.94 -12.70
N GLU A 176 -14.33 -17.13 -11.41
CA GLU A 176 -15.30 -16.34 -10.69
C GLU A 176 -14.69 -15.19 -9.89
N SER A 177 -13.35 -15.16 -9.74
CA SER A 177 -12.65 -14.14 -8.98
C SER A 177 -12.68 -12.79 -9.70
N SER A 178 -12.89 -11.71 -8.95
CA SER A 178 -12.96 -10.36 -9.51
C SER A 178 -11.69 -9.95 -10.23
N TRP A 179 -10.53 -10.30 -9.68
CA TRP A 179 -9.24 -10.01 -10.26
C TRP A 179 -9.02 -10.71 -11.62
N TRP A 180 -9.49 -11.98 -11.75
CA TRP A 180 -9.34 -12.72 -12.99
C TRP A 180 -10.27 -12.15 -14.07
N LYS A 181 -11.54 -11.91 -13.73
CA LYS A 181 -12.51 -11.28 -14.64
C LYS A 181 -12.03 -9.93 -15.13
N ALA A 182 -11.50 -9.11 -14.23
CA ALA A 182 -10.97 -7.79 -14.58
C ALA A 182 -9.77 -7.91 -15.55
N ALA A 183 -8.84 -8.84 -15.30
CA ALA A 183 -7.65 -8.98 -16.14
C ALA A 183 -7.94 -9.70 -17.48
N PHE A 184 -8.76 -10.74 -17.48
CA PHE A 184 -9.13 -11.45 -18.69
C PHE A 184 -10.06 -10.63 -19.59
N ASN A 185 -10.98 -9.86 -18.99
CA ASN A 185 -11.85 -8.90 -19.64
C ASN A 185 -12.52 -9.46 -20.90
N ASP A 186 -13.27 -10.56 -20.74
CA ASP A 186 -13.98 -11.26 -21.80
C ASP A 186 -13.11 -11.62 -23.04
N GLY A 187 -11.81 -11.79 -22.83
CA GLY A 187 -10.83 -12.12 -23.87
C GLY A 187 -10.14 -10.92 -24.51
N GLU A 188 -10.50 -9.69 -24.16
CA GLU A 188 -9.79 -8.49 -24.60
C GLU A 188 -8.45 -8.31 -23.88
N GLY A 189 -8.39 -8.72 -22.61
CA GLY A 189 -7.20 -8.68 -21.78
C GLY A 189 -6.74 -7.29 -21.36
N GLN A 190 -6.59 -7.07 -20.08
CA GLN A 190 -6.02 -5.84 -19.54
C GLN A 190 -5.15 -6.09 -18.32
N ILE A 191 -4.26 -5.15 -18.00
CA ILE A 191 -3.46 -5.22 -16.79
C ILE A 191 -4.37 -4.85 -15.61
N PHE A 192 -4.34 -5.70 -14.58
CA PHE A 192 -5.07 -5.47 -13.34
C PHE A 192 -4.12 -5.51 -12.15
N VAL A 193 -4.27 -4.56 -11.25
CA VAL A 193 -3.56 -4.53 -9.96
C VAL A 193 -4.62 -4.43 -8.86
N SER A 194 -4.61 -5.40 -7.95
CA SER A 194 -5.57 -5.39 -6.83
C SER A 194 -5.16 -4.40 -5.75
N ASP A 195 -6.10 -4.11 -4.85
CA ASP A 195 -5.75 -3.54 -3.55
C ASP A 195 -4.91 -4.53 -2.72
N LEU A 196 -4.12 -3.99 -1.80
CA LEU A 196 -3.42 -4.80 -0.80
C LEU A 196 -4.46 -5.32 0.20
N SER A 197 -4.76 -6.61 0.14
CA SER A 197 -5.79 -7.24 0.97
C SER A 197 -5.27 -8.48 1.69
N PHE A 198 -5.88 -8.80 2.83
CA PHE A 198 -5.55 -10.02 3.56
C PHE A 198 -6.09 -11.25 2.81
N ASP A 199 -5.21 -12.20 2.50
CA ASP A 199 -5.59 -13.49 1.91
C ASP A 199 -5.49 -14.60 2.97
N PRO A 200 -6.62 -15.20 3.36
CA PRO A 200 -6.63 -16.25 4.37
C PRO A 200 -5.87 -17.51 3.97
N SER A 201 -5.75 -17.79 2.66
CA SER A 201 -5.03 -18.96 2.14
C SER A 201 -3.53 -18.88 2.44
N PHE A 202 -3.00 -17.66 2.52
CA PHE A 202 -1.59 -17.39 2.78
C PHE A 202 -1.32 -16.80 4.17
N GLY A 203 -2.37 -16.43 4.92
CA GLY A 203 -2.25 -15.81 6.24
C GLY A 203 -1.52 -14.47 6.24
N THR A 204 -1.52 -13.76 5.11
CA THR A 204 -0.81 -12.47 4.94
C THR A 204 -1.54 -11.56 3.97
N HIS A 205 -1.18 -10.27 3.98
CA HIS A 205 -1.66 -9.34 2.97
C HIS A 205 -0.89 -9.54 1.66
N VAL A 206 -1.63 -9.54 0.56
CA VAL A 206 -1.12 -9.77 -0.79
C VAL A 206 -1.65 -8.69 -1.72
N LEU A 207 -0.79 -8.22 -2.61
CA LEU A 207 -1.17 -7.40 -3.76
C LEU A 207 -1.00 -8.26 -5.00
N ASN A 208 -2.06 -8.39 -5.79
CA ASN A 208 -2.06 -9.21 -6.99
C ASN A 208 -1.88 -8.35 -8.23
N VAL A 209 -0.83 -8.64 -8.99
CA VAL A 209 -0.57 -8.05 -10.31
C VAL A 209 -0.89 -9.09 -11.36
N VAL A 210 -1.83 -8.80 -12.24
CA VAL A 210 -2.33 -9.72 -13.25
C VAL A 210 -2.19 -9.12 -14.63
N VAL A 211 -1.62 -9.88 -15.54
CA VAL A 211 -1.46 -9.47 -16.94
C VAL A 211 -2.02 -10.55 -17.88
N PRO A 212 -2.60 -10.17 -19.01
CA PRO A 212 -3.10 -11.14 -20.01
C PRO A 212 -1.96 -11.82 -20.75
N ILE A 213 -2.17 -13.07 -21.12
CA ILE A 213 -1.37 -13.81 -22.10
C ILE A 213 -2.11 -13.72 -23.43
N PHE A 214 -1.52 -13.09 -24.42
CA PHE A 214 -2.12 -12.92 -25.73
C PHE A 214 -1.71 -14.02 -26.71
N ASP A 215 -2.57 -14.23 -27.71
CA ASP A 215 -2.24 -15.00 -28.91
C ASP A 215 -1.06 -14.35 -29.68
N GLU A 216 -0.58 -15.01 -30.74
CA GLU A 216 0.53 -14.50 -31.55
C GLU A 216 0.22 -13.18 -32.25
N LYS A 217 -1.04 -12.94 -32.56
CA LYS A 217 -1.52 -11.70 -33.20
C LYS A 217 -1.82 -10.60 -32.20
N ARG A 218 -1.74 -10.89 -30.91
CA ARG A 218 -2.09 -9.98 -29.78
C ARG A 218 -3.51 -9.43 -29.86
N ILE A 219 -4.45 -10.23 -30.38
CA ILE A 219 -5.86 -9.83 -30.51
C ILE A 219 -6.69 -10.37 -29.35
N HIS A 220 -6.46 -11.61 -28.96
CA HIS A 220 -7.25 -12.28 -27.93
C HIS A 220 -6.40 -12.77 -26.78
N ALA A 221 -6.88 -12.54 -25.56
CA ALA A 221 -6.28 -13.11 -24.37
C ALA A 221 -6.57 -14.61 -24.31
N LEU A 222 -5.51 -15.40 -24.16
CA LEU A 222 -5.58 -16.85 -24.00
C LEU A 222 -5.73 -17.26 -22.53
N GLY A 223 -5.36 -16.40 -21.62
CA GLY A 223 -5.34 -16.61 -20.18
C GLY A 223 -4.63 -15.47 -19.48
N THR A 224 -4.20 -15.68 -18.23
CA THR A 224 -3.53 -14.64 -17.45
C THR A 224 -2.30 -15.15 -16.71
N VAL A 225 -1.32 -14.27 -16.48
CA VAL A 225 -0.26 -14.43 -15.49
C VAL A 225 -0.56 -13.54 -14.30
N SER A 226 -0.58 -14.10 -13.11
CA SER A 226 -0.77 -13.42 -11.84
C SER A 226 0.50 -13.57 -11.01
N ILE A 227 1.06 -12.44 -10.56
CA ILE A 227 2.16 -12.41 -9.59
C ILE A 227 1.62 -11.85 -8.28
N LEU A 228 1.81 -12.59 -7.21
CA LEU A 228 1.39 -12.23 -5.87
C LEU A 228 2.55 -11.52 -5.14
N LEU A 229 2.49 -10.19 -5.02
CA LEU A 229 3.50 -9.42 -4.29
C LEU A 229 3.29 -9.59 -2.80
N ARG A 230 4.40 -9.82 -2.07
CA ARG A 230 4.38 -9.90 -0.62
C ARG A 230 4.24 -8.51 0.01
N ARG A 231 3.44 -8.41 1.06
CA ARG A 231 3.40 -7.22 1.91
C ARG A 231 4.80 -6.79 2.35
N ASP A 232 5.67 -7.74 2.72
CA ASP A 232 7.01 -7.47 3.23
C ASP A 232 7.93 -6.82 2.19
N SER A 233 7.70 -7.05 0.91
CA SER A 233 8.39 -6.38 -0.19
C SER A 233 8.04 -4.88 -0.24
N LEU A 234 6.76 -4.55 -0.12
CA LEU A 234 6.29 -3.17 -0.01
C LEU A 234 6.73 -2.54 1.31
N PHE A 235 6.72 -3.31 2.40
CA PHE A 235 7.16 -2.88 3.71
C PHE A 235 8.62 -2.40 3.71
N ARG A 236 9.54 -3.14 3.09
CA ARG A 236 10.95 -2.73 3.01
C ARG A 236 11.12 -1.35 2.35
N SER A 237 10.36 -1.07 1.32
CA SER A 237 10.39 0.24 0.63
C SER A 237 9.94 1.40 1.52
N ILE A 238 9.11 1.13 2.52
CA ILE A 238 8.53 2.13 3.44
C ILE A 238 9.35 2.22 4.73
N ALA A 239 9.87 1.10 5.23
CA ALA A 239 10.55 0.99 6.53
C ALA A 239 11.84 1.83 6.62
N GLU A 240 12.51 2.05 5.49
CA GLU A 240 13.74 2.86 5.42
C GLU A 240 13.48 4.37 5.51
N VAL A 241 12.19 4.78 5.44
CA VAL A 241 11.84 6.20 5.42
C VAL A 241 11.47 6.67 6.81
N THR A 242 12.33 7.51 7.38
CA THR A 242 12.12 8.13 8.69
C THR A 242 11.93 9.64 8.55
N ALA A 243 11.10 10.21 9.41
CA ALA A 243 10.88 11.64 9.51
C ALA A 243 11.38 12.13 10.89
N GLY A 244 12.57 12.70 10.92
CA GLY A 244 13.23 13.07 12.17
C GLY A 244 13.63 11.83 12.99
N SER A 245 13.65 11.96 14.32
CA SER A 245 14.09 10.89 15.23
C SER A 245 12.99 9.90 15.62
N THR A 246 11.72 10.24 15.45
CA THR A 246 10.56 9.45 15.91
C THR A 246 9.48 9.23 14.85
N GLY A 247 9.53 9.98 13.76
CA GLY A 247 8.55 9.87 12.68
C GLY A 247 8.86 8.69 11.76
N HIS A 248 7.81 8.05 11.25
CA HIS A 248 7.90 6.95 10.27
C HIS A 248 6.81 7.10 9.21
N ALA A 249 7.05 6.54 8.03
CA ALA A 249 6.05 6.47 6.98
C ALA A 249 5.11 5.28 7.21
N MET A 250 3.86 5.42 6.82
CA MET A 250 2.83 4.38 6.91
C MET A 250 2.03 4.37 5.61
N LEU A 251 1.67 3.19 5.12
CA LEU A 251 0.73 3.05 4.01
C LEU A 251 -0.68 2.86 4.56
N MET A 252 -1.60 3.64 4.03
CA MET A 252 -3.02 3.61 4.39
C MET A 252 -3.87 3.42 3.13
N SER A 253 -5.02 2.79 3.26
CA SER A 253 -6.05 2.78 2.23
C SER A 253 -6.76 4.16 2.15
N SER A 254 -7.56 4.35 1.11
CA SER A 254 -8.29 5.61 0.90
C SER A 254 -9.32 5.94 1.99
N ASP A 255 -9.78 4.92 2.72
CA ASP A 255 -10.69 5.06 3.88
C ASP A 255 -9.95 5.30 5.20
N GLY A 256 -8.61 5.42 5.18
CA GLY A 256 -7.79 5.64 6.35
C GLY A 256 -7.40 4.38 7.13
N THR A 257 -7.71 3.19 6.61
CA THR A 257 -7.29 1.95 7.26
C THR A 257 -5.78 1.71 7.07
N PRO A 258 -5.00 1.49 8.15
CA PRO A 258 -3.57 1.22 8.02
C PRO A 258 -3.33 -0.13 7.37
N LEU A 259 -2.54 -0.15 6.29
CA LEU A 259 -2.17 -1.35 5.55
C LEU A 259 -0.77 -1.84 5.93
N ILE A 260 0.17 -0.91 6.09
CA ILE A 260 1.56 -1.19 6.46
C ILE A 260 2.06 -0.12 7.41
N CYS A 261 2.56 -0.52 8.58
CA CYS A 261 3.30 0.34 9.49
C CYS A 261 4.59 -0.35 9.97
N PRO A 262 5.76 0.29 9.84
CA PRO A 262 7.03 -0.30 10.22
C PRO A 262 7.26 -0.38 11.74
N VAL A 263 6.58 0.43 12.52
CA VAL A 263 6.89 0.64 13.94
C VAL A 263 5.86 0.00 14.86
N LEU A 264 4.59 0.04 14.48
CA LEU A 264 3.49 -0.46 15.31
C LEU A 264 2.74 -1.59 14.61
N SER A 265 2.24 -2.55 15.39
CA SER A 265 1.28 -3.52 14.87
C SER A 265 0.01 -2.80 14.42
N LEU A 266 -0.59 -3.24 13.32
CA LEU A 266 -1.78 -2.59 12.73
C LEU A 266 -2.95 -2.49 13.73
N GLU A 267 -3.05 -3.45 14.67
CA GLU A 267 -4.06 -3.49 15.73
C GLU A 267 -3.94 -2.35 16.75
N ARG A 268 -2.78 -1.70 16.84
CA ARG A 268 -2.51 -0.59 17.77
C ARG A 268 -2.70 0.79 17.16
N HIS A 269 -3.12 0.87 15.90
CA HIS A 269 -3.40 2.13 15.23
C HIS A 269 -4.87 2.51 15.41
N ALA A 270 -5.19 3.22 16.49
CA ALA A 270 -6.44 3.96 16.58
C ALA A 270 -6.28 5.27 15.79
N ILE A 271 -6.71 5.29 14.53
CA ILE A 271 -6.72 6.53 13.74
C ILE A 271 -7.91 7.33 14.16
N GLN A 272 -7.67 8.58 14.62
CA GLN A 272 -8.74 9.52 14.86
C GLN A 272 -9.35 9.93 13.51
N PRO A 273 -10.69 9.84 13.34
CA PRO A 273 -11.36 10.18 12.07
C PRO A 273 -11.07 11.58 11.53
N SER A 274 -10.63 12.49 12.40
CA SER A 274 -10.26 13.87 12.06
C SER A 274 -8.96 14.01 11.23
N LEU A 275 -8.21 12.93 11.02
CA LEU A 275 -6.97 12.94 10.23
C LEU A 275 -7.18 12.51 8.77
N VAL A 276 -8.38 12.09 8.41
CA VAL A 276 -8.73 11.56 7.09
C VAL A 276 -9.55 12.55 6.26
N SER A 277 -9.87 13.73 6.83
CA SER A 277 -10.63 14.80 6.15
C SER A 277 -9.74 15.85 5.50
#